data_f9bbfe231fd33c65d23a22e2e82088ef
#
_entry.id   f9bbfe231fd33c65d23a22e2e82088ef
#
_cell.length_a   1.000
_cell.length_b   1.000
_cell.length_c   1.000
_cell.angle_alpha   90.00
_cell.angle_beta   90.00
_cell.angle_gamma   90.00
#
_symmetry.space_group_name_H-M   'P 1'
#
loop_
_entity.id
_entity.type
_entity.pdbx_description
1 polymer ?
#
loop_
_entity_poly.entity_id
_entity_poly.type
_entity_poly.pdbx_seq_one_letter_code
_entity_poly.pdbx_strand_id
1 'polypeptide(L)'
;MGLMILAVSLFGGEDSPTDASGPPNARHAPQAAPAEEEARPAEPPAQRASRPVRLLIPKIRVSAPFVPLYVGRSGQLQAPPADDVNLVGWHAEGAVPGERGTAIIAGHVDTKTSPAVFAGLGELEKGDVFHVVRADRERVSFVVDDVETFAKDDFPDARVYADASRPEVRLITCAGAYDRSVMDYTENLVVFAHRT
;
A
#
# COMPACT_ATOMS: atom_id res chain seq x y z
N MET A 1 11.39 10.60 -18.93
CA MET A 1 11.33 9.65 -17.80
C MET A 1 10.75 10.43 -16.64
N GLY A 2 9.42 10.35 -16.48
CA GLY A 2 8.74 10.95 -15.34
C GLY A 2 8.97 10.08 -14.12
N LEU A 3 9.70 10.57 -13.12
CA LEU A 3 9.95 9.90 -11.86
C LEU A 3 8.79 10.25 -10.94
N MET A 4 7.96 9.27 -10.61
CA MET A 4 6.91 9.42 -9.61
C MET A 4 7.57 9.58 -8.23
N ILE A 5 7.55 10.80 -7.68
CA ILE A 5 8.18 11.11 -6.40
C ILE A 5 7.18 10.90 -5.27
N LEU A 6 7.38 9.83 -4.49
CA LEU A 6 6.63 9.50 -3.29
C LEU A 6 7.62 9.48 -2.12
N ALA A 7 7.63 10.52 -1.30
CA ALA A 7 8.50 10.59 -0.12
C ALA A 7 7.83 9.92 1.08
N VAL A 8 8.47 8.91 1.65
CA VAL A 8 8.10 8.30 2.94
C VAL A 8 9.20 8.58 3.94
N SER A 9 8.89 9.34 4.98
CA SER A 9 9.81 9.60 6.09
C SER A 9 9.57 8.60 7.21
N LEU A 10 10.57 7.74 7.47
CA LEU A 10 10.60 6.85 8.63
C LEU A 10 11.41 7.51 9.74
N PHE A 11 10.78 7.79 10.88
CA PHE A 11 11.46 8.17 12.11
C PHE A 11 11.86 6.93 12.87
N GLY A 12 13.17 6.71 13.03
CA GLY A 12 13.76 5.80 14.00
C GLY A 12 14.04 6.53 15.30
N GLY A 13 13.71 5.91 16.43
CA GLY A 13 14.11 6.35 17.76
C GLY A 13 14.99 5.28 18.40
N GLU A 14 16.29 5.60 18.54
CA GLU A 14 17.24 4.88 19.39
C GLU A 14 17.01 5.26 20.85
N ASP A 15 17.21 4.31 21.77
CA ASP A 15 17.95 4.54 22.98
C ASP A 15 18.32 3.22 23.69
N SER A 16 19.60 3.03 23.84
CA SER A 16 20.29 2.16 24.80
C SER A 16 21.15 3.06 25.70
N PRO A 17 21.94 2.59 26.67
CA PRO A 17 21.85 1.53 27.65
C PRO A 17 22.32 1.99 29.06
N THR A 18 22.60 1.06 29.91
CA THR A 18 23.60 1.04 31.05
C THR A 18 22.95 0.59 32.35
N ASP A 19 23.49 -0.20 33.09
CA ASP A 19 24.71 -0.89 33.48
C ASP A 19 24.60 -1.35 34.95
N ALA A 20 25.17 -2.48 35.19
CA ALA A 20 25.94 -2.88 36.35
C ALA A 20 25.30 -3.43 37.64
N SER A 21 25.77 -4.62 37.90
CA SER A 21 26.32 -5.17 39.15
C SER A 21 25.40 -5.91 40.11
N GLY A 22 25.65 -7.22 40.15
CA GLY A 22 25.21 -8.21 41.11
C GLY A 22 25.98 -8.18 42.44
N PRO A 23 26.12 -9.31 43.18
CA PRO A 23 25.18 -10.21 43.81
C PRO A 23 25.34 -10.17 45.36
N PRO A 24 25.01 -11.10 46.25
CA PRO A 24 24.72 -12.51 46.17
C PRO A 24 23.66 -13.12 47.14
N ASN A 25 23.37 -14.41 46.90
CA ASN A 25 23.05 -15.47 47.85
C ASN A 25 21.67 -15.64 48.50
N ALA A 26 21.09 -16.72 48.03
CA ALA A 26 20.59 -17.88 48.78
C ALA A 26 19.38 -17.76 49.72
N ARG A 27 18.35 -18.50 49.40
CA ARG A 27 17.88 -19.64 50.20
C ARG A 27 16.66 -20.31 49.55
N HIS A 28 16.69 -21.62 49.55
CA HIS A 28 15.64 -22.54 49.17
C HIS A 28 14.27 -22.17 49.74
N ALA A 29 13.25 -22.23 48.88
CA ALA A 29 11.85 -22.44 49.23
C ALA A 29 11.16 -23.26 48.14
N PRO A 30 10.10 -24.03 48.45
CA PRO A 30 9.80 -25.28 47.78
C PRO A 30 9.19 -25.09 46.41
N GLN A 31 9.55 -26.06 45.56
CA GLN A 31 9.10 -26.25 44.21
C GLN A 31 7.55 -26.44 44.18
N ALA A 32 6.83 -25.42 43.75
CA ALA A 32 5.42 -25.61 43.34
C ALA A 32 5.42 -26.30 41.98
N ALA A 33 4.58 -27.33 41.85
CA ALA A 33 4.39 -28.08 40.63
C ALA A 33 4.04 -27.15 39.47
N PRO A 34 4.44 -27.47 38.24
CA PRO A 34 4.01 -26.71 37.06
C PRO A 34 2.50 -26.85 36.92
N ALA A 35 1.79 -25.73 36.98
CA ALA A 35 0.42 -25.66 36.47
C ALA A 35 0.50 -26.06 35.00
N GLU A 36 -0.30 -27.04 34.60
CA GLU A 36 -0.53 -27.38 33.23
C GLU A 36 -1.11 -26.10 32.55
N GLU A 37 -0.23 -25.43 31.84
CA GLU A 37 -0.63 -24.37 30.89
C GLU A 37 -1.45 -25.06 29.82
N GLU A 38 -2.78 -24.95 29.94
CA GLU A 38 -3.70 -25.38 28.90
C GLU A 38 -3.24 -24.74 27.60
N ALA A 39 -2.70 -25.58 26.72
CA ALA A 39 -2.28 -25.18 25.39
C ALA A 39 -3.48 -24.57 24.68
N ARG A 40 -3.53 -23.25 24.66
CA ARG A 40 -4.48 -22.51 23.81
C ARG A 40 -4.31 -23.06 22.39
N PRO A 41 -5.38 -23.50 21.71
CA PRO A 41 -5.28 -23.99 20.35
C PRO A 41 -4.50 -22.95 19.54
N ALA A 42 -3.41 -23.36 18.92
CA ALA A 42 -2.67 -22.47 18.01
C ALA A 42 -3.68 -22.00 16.93
N GLU A 43 -3.91 -20.70 16.88
CA GLU A 43 -4.66 -20.13 15.77
C GLU A 43 -4.01 -20.63 14.48
N PRO A 44 -4.79 -21.15 13.51
CA PRO A 44 -4.23 -21.57 12.24
C PRO A 44 -3.44 -20.39 11.67
N PRO A 45 -2.24 -20.62 11.11
CA PRO A 45 -1.42 -19.53 10.58
C PRO A 45 -2.29 -18.73 9.63
N ALA A 46 -2.46 -17.43 9.90
CA ALA A 46 -3.24 -16.53 9.06
C ALA A 46 -2.78 -16.76 7.63
N GLN A 47 -3.67 -17.30 6.79
CA GLN A 47 -3.35 -17.54 5.38
C GLN A 47 -2.99 -16.18 4.80
N ARG A 48 -1.69 -15.97 4.50
CA ARG A 48 -1.26 -14.75 3.82
C ARG A 48 -2.06 -14.66 2.55
N ALA A 49 -2.80 -13.56 2.39
CA ALA A 49 -3.60 -13.38 1.20
C ALA A 49 -2.72 -13.50 -0.04
N SER A 50 -3.27 -14.11 -1.04
CA SER A 50 -2.60 -14.35 -2.29
C SER A 50 -2.37 -13.03 -3.04
N ARG A 51 -1.19 -12.86 -3.66
CA ARG A 51 -0.83 -11.65 -4.40
C ARG A 51 -1.89 -11.21 -5.41
N PRO A 52 -2.08 -9.89 -5.65
CA PRO A 52 -2.98 -9.41 -6.69
C PRO A 52 -2.44 -9.77 -8.09
N VAL A 53 -3.35 -10.09 -9.02
CA VAL A 53 -3.00 -10.45 -10.40
C VAL A 53 -3.72 -9.59 -11.42
N ARG A 54 -4.92 -9.06 -11.10
CA ARG A 54 -5.69 -8.21 -12.02
C ARG A 54 -6.52 -7.16 -11.28
N LEU A 55 -6.44 -5.91 -11.74
CA LEU A 55 -7.33 -4.82 -11.34
C LEU A 55 -8.45 -4.68 -12.37
N LEU A 56 -9.70 -4.55 -11.89
CA LEU A 56 -10.88 -4.34 -12.70
C LEU A 56 -11.61 -3.09 -12.20
N ILE A 57 -11.71 -2.03 -13.03
CA ILE A 57 -12.49 -0.82 -12.72
C ILE A 57 -13.51 -0.63 -13.84
N PRO A 58 -14.76 -1.15 -13.70
CA PRO A 58 -15.74 -1.20 -14.76
C PRO A 58 -16.11 0.19 -15.32
N LYS A 59 -16.29 1.19 -14.45
CA LYS A 59 -16.70 2.56 -14.82
C LYS A 59 -15.78 3.17 -15.89
N ILE A 60 -14.47 2.98 -15.74
CA ILE A 60 -13.46 3.51 -16.67
C ILE A 60 -12.85 2.43 -17.57
N ARG A 61 -13.48 1.26 -17.64
CA ARG A 61 -13.11 0.12 -18.50
C ARG A 61 -11.67 -0.37 -18.31
N VAL A 62 -11.12 -0.28 -17.11
CA VAL A 62 -9.79 -0.81 -16.78
C VAL A 62 -9.88 -2.30 -16.50
N SER A 63 -8.98 -3.06 -17.13
CA SER A 63 -8.67 -4.47 -16.85
C SER A 63 -7.17 -4.66 -17.00
N ALA A 64 -6.39 -4.46 -15.93
CA ALA A 64 -4.95 -4.37 -15.96
C ALA A 64 -4.26 -5.45 -15.11
N PRO A 65 -3.16 -6.07 -15.59
CA PRO A 65 -2.35 -6.95 -14.78
C PRO A 65 -1.54 -6.16 -13.73
N PHE A 66 -1.04 -6.88 -12.72
CA PHE A 66 -0.21 -6.31 -11.66
C PHE A 66 1.25 -6.67 -11.81
N VAL A 67 2.12 -5.73 -11.44
CA VAL A 67 3.54 -5.98 -11.12
C VAL A 67 3.81 -5.58 -9.67
N PRO A 68 4.78 -6.26 -8.99
CA PRO A 68 5.23 -5.81 -7.68
C PRO A 68 6.03 -4.51 -7.82
N LEU A 69 5.79 -3.56 -6.94
CA LEU A 69 6.57 -2.34 -6.77
C LEU A 69 7.24 -2.34 -5.40
N TYR A 70 8.41 -1.74 -5.33
CA TYR A 70 9.21 -1.62 -4.13
C TYR A 70 9.59 -0.17 -3.87
N VAL A 71 9.87 0.17 -2.63
CA VAL A 71 10.44 1.47 -2.29
C VAL A 71 11.90 1.49 -2.73
N GLY A 72 12.24 2.47 -3.56
CA GLY A 72 13.61 2.65 -4.05
C GLY A 72 14.54 3.27 -2.99
N ARG A 73 15.83 3.40 -3.33
CA ARG A 73 16.84 3.99 -2.42
C ARG A 73 16.56 5.44 -2.03
N SER A 74 15.73 6.14 -2.79
CA SER A 74 15.27 7.51 -2.51
C SER A 74 14.13 7.57 -1.48
N GLY A 75 13.65 6.43 -0.97
CA GLY A 75 12.46 6.37 -0.10
C GLY A 75 11.14 6.50 -0.85
N GLN A 76 11.16 6.40 -2.19
CA GLN A 76 9.98 6.58 -3.03
C GLN A 76 9.52 5.25 -3.60
N LEU A 77 8.20 5.04 -3.70
CA LEU A 77 7.64 3.89 -4.39
C LEU A 77 7.97 3.99 -5.88
N GLN A 78 8.48 2.91 -6.45
CA GLN A 78 8.74 2.81 -7.88
C GLN A 78 7.43 2.94 -8.68
N ALA A 79 7.51 3.48 -9.90
CA ALA A 79 6.40 3.44 -10.84
C ALA A 79 6.44 2.13 -11.65
N PRO A 80 5.28 1.66 -12.18
CA PRO A 80 5.27 0.57 -13.15
C PRO A 80 6.12 0.91 -14.38
N PRO A 81 6.64 -0.09 -15.13
CA PRO A 81 7.29 0.13 -16.42
C PRO A 81 6.41 0.97 -17.36
N ALA A 82 7.00 2.02 -17.96
CA ALA A 82 6.25 2.96 -18.79
C ALA A 82 6.00 2.50 -20.23
N ASP A 83 6.59 1.38 -20.65
CA ASP A 83 6.42 0.74 -21.95
C ASP A 83 5.13 -0.09 -22.05
N ASP A 84 4.51 -0.45 -20.92
CA ASP A 84 3.20 -1.09 -20.88
C ASP A 84 2.16 -0.11 -20.34
N VAL A 85 1.32 0.43 -21.24
CA VAL A 85 0.29 1.42 -20.91
C VAL A 85 -0.87 0.84 -20.11
N ASN A 86 -1.05 -0.48 -20.09
CA ASN A 86 -2.13 -1.17 -19.37
C ASN A 86 -1.61 -1.94 -18.14
N LEU A 87 -0.67 -1.37 -17.39
CA LEU A 87 -0.03 -2.03 -16.26
C LEU A 87 -0.23 -1.22 -14.99
N VAL A 88 -0.59 -1.90 -13.90
CA VAL A 88 -0.60 -1.32 -12.56
C VAL A 88 0.43 -1.99 -11.67
N GLY A 89 0.96 -1.24 -10.73
CA GLY A 89 1.88 -1.75 -9.74
C GLY A 89 1.26 -1.77 -8.34
N TRP A 90 1.62 -2.75 -7.55
CA TRP A 90 1.23 -2.88 -6.16
C TRP A 90 2.47 -2.86 -5.27
N HIS A 91 2.43 -2.09 -4.15
CA HIS A 91 3.50 -2.07 -3.15
C HIS A 91 3.61 -3.42 -2.46
N ALA A 92 4.59 -4.23 -2.87
CA ALA A 92 4.69 -5.64 -2.53
C ALA A 92 5.10 -5.93 -1.07
N GLU A 93 5.67 -4.93 -0.40
CA GLU A 93 6.06 -5.00 1.02
C GLU A 93 4.97 -4.49 1.97
N GLY A 94 3.91 -3.88 1.42
CA GLY A 94 2.74 -3.41 2.17
C GLY A 94 1.62 -4.44 2.24
N ALA A 95 0.45 -3.97 2.68
CA ALA A 95 -0.75 -4.81 2.77
C ALA A 95 -1.15 -5.36 1.39
N VAL A 96 -1.60 -6.61 1.36
CA VAL A 96 -2.20 -7.20 0.16
C VAL A 96 -3.63 -6.66 0.01
N PRO A 97 -4.08 -6.27 -1.21
CA PRO A 97 -5.45 -5.84 -1.41
C PRO A 97 -6.47 -6.84 -0.86
N GLY A 98 -7.26 -6.40 0.11
CA GLY A 98 -8.26 -7.22 0.81
C GLY A 98 -7.83 -7.72 2.18
N GLU A 99 -6.59 -7.58 2.58
CA GLU A 99 -6.12 -7.76 3.95
C GLU A 99 -6.24 -6.49 4.77
N ARG A 100 -6.19 -6.63 6.09
CA ARG A 100 -6.13 -5.51 7.03
C ARG A 100 -4.90 -4.64 6.73
N GLY A 101 -5.09 -3.33 6.73
CA GLY A 101 -4.07 -2.34 6.38
C GLY A 101 -4.43 -1.60 5.10
N THR A 102 -3.50 -0.77 4.62
CA THR A 102 -3.66 0.05 3.43
C THR A 102 -2.81 -0.50 2.28
N ALA A 103 -3.46 -1.05 1.27
CA ALA A 103 -2.78 -1.49 0.05
C ALA A 103 -2.60 -0.30 -0.92
N ILE A 104 -1.40 -0.11 -1.45
CA ILE A 104 -1.07 0.94 -2.41
C ILE A 104 -0.96 0.36 -3.81
N ILE A 105 -1.70 0.95 -4.74
CA ILE A 105 -1.71 0.58 -6.16
C ILE A 105 -1.40 1.85 -6.98
N ALA A 106 -0.35 1.81 -7.78
CA ALA A 106 0.06 2.92 -8.62
C ALA A 106 -0.06 2.56 -10.11
N GLY A 107 -0.39 3.55 -10.93
CA GLY A 107 -0.45 3.40 -12.38
C GLY A 107 -0.19 4.74 -13.07
N HIS A 108 0.23 4.68 -14.33
CA HIS A 108 0.46 5.88 -15.12
C HIS A 108 -0.85 6.52 -15.58
N VAL A 109 -0.90 7.85 -15.59
CA VAL A 109 -1.97 8.63 -16.22
C VAL A 109 -1.81 8.63 -17.74
N ASP A 110 -0.59 8.77 -18.20
CA ASP A 110 -0.21 8.75 -19.62
C ASP A 110 1.24 8.27 -19.81
N THR A 111 1.61 8.15 -21.07
CA THR A 111 2.98 7.99 -21.55
C THR A 111 3.30 9.13 -22.50
N LYS A 112 4.49 9.15 -23.07
CA LYS A 112 4.87 10.17 -24.07
C LYS A 112 3.95 10.20 -25.31
N THR A 113 3.25 9.12 -25.59
CA THR A 113 2.54 8.90 -26.86
C THR A 113 1.05 8.58 -26.71
N SER A 114 0.59 8.22 -25.51
CA SER A 114 -0.80 7.79 -25.32
C SER A 114 -1.26 7.90 -23.86
N PRO A 115 -2.58 7.99 -23.62
CA PRO A 115 -3.15 7.73 -22.30
C PRO A 115 -2.75 6.35 -21.79
N ALA A 116 -2.62 6.21 -20.45
CA ALA A 116 -2.30 4.95 -19.80
C ALA A 116 -3.44 4.47 -18.89
N VAL A 117 -3.18 3.42 -18.12
CA VAL A 117 -4.17 2.67 -17.36
C VAL A 117 -5.03 3.52 -16.43
N PHE A 118 -4.50 4.61 -15.87
CA PHE A 118 -5.20 5.50 -14.95
C PHE A 118 -5.57 6.87 -15.57
N ALA A 119 -5.58 6.98 -16.90
CA ALA A 119 -5.99 8.21 -17.59
C ALA A 119 -7.40 8.68 -17.18
N GLY A 120 -8.33 7.75 -16.95
CA GLY A 120 -9.70 8.03 -16.51
C GLY A 120 -9.92 7.95 -15.01
N LEU A 121 -8.87 7.83 -14.18
CA LEU A 121 -9.03 7.57 -12.74
C LEU A 121 -9.83 8.68 -12.03
N GLY A 122 -9.72 9.92 -12.49
CA GLY A 122 -10.47 11.06 -11.97
C GLY A 122 -11.99 11.06 -12.31
N GLU A 123 -12.46 10.13 -13.13
CA GLU A 123 -13.90 9.94 -13.41
C GLU A 123 -14.61 9.12 -12.32
N LEU A 124 -13.82 8.52 -11.39
CA LEU A 124 -14.39 7.79 -10.27
C LEU A 124 -15.03 8.75 -9.28
N GLU A 125 -16.10 8.28 -8.64
CA GLU A 125 -16.86 9.02 -7.63
C GLU A 125 -17.13 8.14 -6.43
N LYS A 126 -17.44 8.75 -5.31
CA LYS A 126 -17.88 8.04 -4.11
C LYS A 126 -19.03 7.08 -4.40
N GLY A 127 -18.85 5.83 -3.99
CA GLY A 127 -19.80 4.75 -4.21
C GLY A 127 -19.52 3.88 -5.45
N ASP A 128 -18.59 4.29 -6.33
CA ASP A 128 -18.14 3.43 -7.41
C ASP A 128 -17.44 2.20 -6.89
N VAL A 129 -17.55 1.09 -7.61
CA VAL A 129 -17.00 -0.20 -7.21
C VAL A 129 -15.95 -0.66 -8.18
N PHE A 130 -14.83 -1.11 -7.65
CA PHE A 130 -13.80 -1.81 -8.40
C PHE A 130 -13.38 -3.11 -7.71
N HIS A 131 -12.59 -3.93 -8.40
CA HIS A 131 -12.25 -5.24 -7.91
C HIS A 131 -10.77 -5.55 -8.12
N VAL A 132 -10.22 -6.31 -7.21
CA VAL A 132 -8.90 -6.93 -7.35
C VAL A 132 -9.08 -8.45 -7.39
N VAL A 133 -8.59 -9.08 -8.46
CA VAL A 133 -8.50 -10.54 -8.55
C VAL A 133 -7.12 -10.94 -8.05
N ARG A 134 -7.08 -11.92 -7.16
CA ARG A 134 -5.85 -12.47 -6.57
C ARG A 134 -5.45 -13.79 -7.25
N ALA A 135 -4.24 -14.27 -6.99
CA ALA A 135 -3.71 -15.51 -7.60
C ALA A 135 -4.46 -16.78 -7.14
N ASP A 136 -5.11 -16.77 -5.98
CA ASP A 136 -6.05 -17.80 -5.50
C ASP A 136 -7.42 -17.76 -6.22
N ARG A 137 -7.59 -16.83 -7.17
CA ARG A 137 -8.81 -16.53 -7.92
C ARG A 137 -9.90 -15.83 -7.10
N GLU A 138 -9.64 -15.48 -5.86
CA GLU A 138 -10.57 -14.64 -5.10
C GLU A 138 -10.69 -13.26 -5.75
N ARG A 139 -11.92 -12.77 -5.85
CA ARG A 139 -12.26 -11.43 -6.31
C ARG A 139 -12.66 -10.60 -5.11
N VAL A 140 -11.80 -9.67 -4.73
CA VAL A 140 -12.06 -8.73 -3.63
C VAL A 140 -12.64 -7.45 -4.20
N SER A 141 -13.74 -6.99 -3.62
CA SER A 141 -14.45 -5.77 -4.05
C SER A 141 -14.16 -4.62 -3.10
N PHE A 142 -14.05 -3.42 -3.68
CA PHE A 142 -13.82 -2.17 -2.97
C PHE A 142 -14.82 -1.12 -3.43
N VAL A 143 -15.29 -0.30 -2.51
CA VAL A 143 -16.13 0.87 -2.80
C VAL A 143 -15.30 2.12 -2.58
N VAL A 144 -15.40 3.07 -3.51
CA VAL A 144 -14.73 4.37 -3.44
C VAL A 144 -15.36 5.21 -2.33
N ASP A 145 -14.52 5.69 -1.43
CA ASP A 145 -14.89 6.61 -0.35
C ASP A 145 -14.73 8.07 -0.78
N ASP A 146 -13.62 8.35 -1.47
CA ASP A 146 -13.25 9.69 -1.89
C ASP A 146 -12.27 9.67 -3.07
N VAL A 147 -12.21 10.78 -3.82
CA VAL A 147 -11.25 11.01 -4.91
C VAL A 147 -10.69 12.41 -4.75
N GLU A 148 -9.41 12.54 -4.47
CA GLU A 148 -8.77 13.80 -4.17
C GLU A 148 -7.47 13.99 -4.93
N THR A 149 -7.15 15.24 -5.23
CA THR A 149 -5.89 15.62 -5.86
C THR A 149 -5.05 16.43 -4.88
N PHE A 150 -3.77 16.11 -4.77
CA PHE A 150 -2.83 16.73 -3.86
C PHE A 150 -1.60 17.22 -4.61
N ALA A 151 -1.12 18.42 -4.27
CA ALA A 151 0.15 18.91 -4.76
C ALA A 151 1.30 18.00 -4.27
N LYS A 152 2.29 17.75 -5.12
CA LYS A 152 3.42 16.85 -4.77
C LYS A 152 4.33 17.43 -3.69
N ASP A 153 4.42 18.75 -3.58
CA ASP A 153 5.21 19.47 -2.59
C ASP A 153 4.50 19.62 -1.23
N ASP A 154 3.19 19.31 -1.16
CA ASP A 154 2.38 19.28 0.06
C ASP A 154 1.55 17.99 0.11
N PHE A 155 2.19 16.86 -0.16
CA PHE A 155 1.50 15.57 -0.23
C PHE A 155 1.24 15.02 1.18
N PRO A 156 -0.02 14.61 1.50
CA PRO A 156 -0.38 14.18 2.84
C PRO A 156 0.01 12.70 3.10
N ASP A 157 1.30 12.41 3.19
CA ASP A 157 1.85 11.06 3.32
C ASP A 157 1.17 10.24 4.42
N ALA A 158 0.99 10.82 5.61
CA ALA A 158 0.37 10.15 6.74
C ALA A 158 -1.08 9.73 6.45
N ARG A 159 -1.84 10.52 5.68
CA ARG A 159 -3.22 10.20 5.30
C ARG A 159 -3.29 9.13 4.22
N VAL A 160 -2.35 9.16 3.29
CA VAL A 160 -2.35 8.26 2.13
C VAL A 160 -1.74 6.90 2.47
N TYR A 161 -0.62 6.90 3.21
CA TYR A 161 0.18 5.68 3.42
C TYR A 161 0.02 5.03 4.80
N ALA A 162 -0.60 5.71 5.79
CA ALA A 162 -0.80 5.09 7.11
C ALA A 162 -1.68 3.84 7.01
N ASP A 163 -1.30 2.82 7.77
CA ASP A 163 -2.06 1.58 7.85
C ASP A 163 -3.43 1.80 8.49
N ALA A 164 -4.45 1.28 7.83
CA ALA A 164 -5.82 1.29 8.32
C ALA A 164 -6.10 0.09 9.23
N SER A 165 -7.08 0.26 10.13
CA SER A 165 -7.56 -0.84 10.99
C SER A 165 -8.46 -1.84 10.26
N ARG A 166 -8.86 -1.54 9.03
CA ARG A 166 -9.66 -2.38 8.12
C ARG A 166 -8.97 -2.47 6.76
N PRO A 167 -9.39 -3.39 5.87
CA PRO A 167 -8.86 -3.45 4.52
C PRO A 167 -9.21 -2.21 3.70
N GLU A 168 -8.20 -1.44 3.32
CA GLU A 168 -8.33 -0.25 2.47
C GLU A 168 -7.36 -0.32 1.28
N VAL A 169 -7.68 0.43 0.23
CA VAL A 169 -6.85 0.57 -0.97
C VAL A 169 -6.71 2.05 -1.32
N ARG A 170 -5.52 2.42 -1.79
CA ARG A 170 -5.28 3.69 -2.49
C ARG A 170 -4.91 3.40 -3.93
N LEU A 171 -5.66 3.98 -4.89
CA LEU A 171 -5.23 4.02 -6.29
C LEU A 171 -4.60 5.38 -6.52
N ILE A 172 -3.36 5.41 -7.04
CA ILE A 172 -2.57 6.63 -7.14
C ILE A 172 -2.06 6.80 -8.58
N THR A 173 -2.19 8.01 -9.10
CA THR A 173 -1.63 8.42 -10.40
C THR A 173 -1.17 9.86 -10.37
N CYS A 174 -0.34 10.25 -11.32
CA CYS A 174 0.02 11.66 -11.54
C CYS A 174 -1.20 12.47 -12.01
N ALA A 175 -1.25 13.76 -11.64
CA ALA A 175 -2.31 14.69 -12.01
C ALA A 175 -1.78 16.13 -12.08
N GLY A 176 -2.67 17.09 -12.41
CA GLY A 176 -2.32 18.50 -12.49
C GLY A 176 -1.60 18.88 -13.77
N ALA A 177 -0.84 19.98 -13.72
CA ALA A 177 -0.08 20.46 -14.85
C ALA A 177 1.23 19.68 -15.05
N TYR A 178 1.60 19.44 -16.31
CA TYR A 178 2.91 18.86 -16.62
C TYR A 178 3.98 19.94 -16.65
N ASP A 179 4.89 19.89 -15.68
CA ASP A 179 6.04 20.78 -15.63
C ASP A 179 7.20 20.22 -16.49
N ARG A 180 7.47 20.93 -17.59
CA ARG A 180 8.52 20.53 -18.55
C ARG A 180 9.94 20.71 -18.00
N SER A 181 10.12 21.53 -16.97
CA SER A 181 11.45 21.79 -16.40
C SER A 181 11.96 20.61 -15.58
N VAL A 182 11.06 19.93 -14.86
CA VAL A 182 11.34 18.72 -14.09
C VAL A 182 10.83 17.45 -14.78
N MET A 183 10.14 17.60 -15.91
CA MET A 183 9.55 16.50 -16.69
C MET A 183 8.60 15.61 -15.86
N ASP A 184 7.76 16.26 -15.05
CA ASP A 184 6.80 15.57 -14.18
C ASP A 184 5.52 16.39 -14.00
N TYR A 185 4.47 15.74 -13.51
CA TYR A 185 3.22 16.36 -13.11
C TYR A 185 3.35 17.03 -11.74
N THR A 186 2.61 18.12 -11.53
CA THR A 186 2.67 18.89 -10.27
C THR A 186 1.89 18.28 -9.13
N GLU A 187 0.98 17.35 -9.42
CA GLU A 187 0.04 16.79 -8.46
C GLU A 187 -0.05 15.26 -8.58
N ASN A 188 -0.64 14.63 -7.57
CA ASN A 188 -1.09 13.25 -7.59
C ASN A 188 -2.59 13.19 -7.30
N LEU A 189 -3.31 12.36 -8.06
CA LEU A 189 -4.68 11.99 -7.78
C LEU A 189 -4.69 10.70 -6.98
N VAL A 190 -5.46 10.67 -5.89
CA VAL A 190 -5.60 9.53 -4.99
C VAL A 190 -7.07 9.16 -4.86
N VAL A 191 -7.40 7.92 -5.15
CA VAL A 191 -8.70 7.29 -4.87
C VAL A 191 -8.58 6.55 -3.54
N PHE A 192 -9.40 6.91 -2.58
CA PHE A 192 -9.54 6.24 -1.30
C PHE A 192 -10.68 5.23 -1.38
N ALA A 193 -10.46 4.00 -0.98
CA ALA A 193 -11.49 2.97 -1.03
C ALA A 193 -11.32 1.95 0.09
N HIS A 194 -12.43 1.32 0.50
CA HIS A 194 -12.41 0.22 1.47
C HIS A 194 -13.07 -1.04 0.91
N ARG A 195 -12.74 -2.19 1.48
CA ARG A 195 -13.34 -3.49 1.14
C ARG A 195 -14.81 -3.51 1.56
N THR A 196 -15.69 -3.97 0.65
CA THR A 196 -17.12 -4.24 0.91
C THR A 196 -17.32 -5.58 1.61
#